data_b62f15dcf265525e5e1c7ccbe51677f9
#
_entry.id   b62f15dcf265525e5e1c7ccbe51677f9
#
_cell.length_a   1.000
_cell.length_b   1.000
_cell.length_c   1.000
_cell.angle_alpha   90.00
_cell.angle_beta   90.00
_cell.angle_gamma   90.00
#
_symmetry.space_group_name_H-M   'P 1'
#
loop_
_entity.id
_entity.type
_entity.pdbx_description
1 polymer ?
#
loop_
_entity_poly.entity_id
_entity_poly.type
_entity_poly.pdbx_seq_one_letter_code
_entity_poly.pdbx_strand_id
1 'polypeptide(L)'
;MHFKEHPIEDQIVVTGYGAITPLGHDVERLYNALLNGESAVRLVEPVGGVDERRWMSACIEDFDPKEHVHPRKTIKVMCREIQMAFGAAMQACRMASISPGSIEPDRLGTVFSGEIILSDSSDVAEVVRRCAVNGEMDHSRWAVEAMENIHPLWMLKSLPNMAACHVGITLDARGPNNTITTE
;
A
#
# COMPACT_ATOMS: atom_id res chain seq x y z
N MET A 1 8.55 14.39 34.75
CA MET A 1 8.14 13.01 34.43
C MET A 1 9.42 12.17 34.48
N HIS A 2 9.61 11.35 35.50
CA HIS A 2 10.81 10.49 35.59
C HIS A 2 10.52 9.22 34.76
N PHE A 3 11.21 9.08 33.66
CA PHE A 3 11.25 7.79 32.96
C PHE A 3 12.12 6.86 33.82
N LYS A 4 11.54 5.72 34.23
CA LYS A 4 12.31 4.65 34.84
C LYS A 4 13.25 4.10 33.75
N GLU A 5 14.55 4.14 33.99
CA GLU A 5 15.52 3.41 33.19
C GLU A 5 15.24 1.91 33.35
N HIS A 6 14.75 1.27 32.26
CA HIS A 6 14.63 -0.19 32.19
C HIS A 6 16.00 -0.79 31.85
N PRO A 7 16.32 -2.00 32.34
CA PRO A 7 17.50 -2.72 31.87
C PRO A 7 17.53 -2.83 30.35
N ILE A 8 18.71 -2.80 29.74
CA ILE A 8 18.86 -2.84 28.26
C ILE A 8 18.19 -4.09 27.68
N GLU A 9 18.12 -5.17 28.42
CA GLU A 9 17.48 -6.45 28.02
C GLU A 9 15.97 -6.36 27.87
N ASP A 10 15.31 -5.36 28.47
CA ASP A 10 13.86 -5.14 28.40
C ASP A 10 13.47 -3.96 27.48
N GLN A 11 14.41 -3.40 26.74
CA GLN A 11 14.13 -2.26 25.88
C GLN A 11 13.55 -2.71 24.52
N ILE A 12 12.43 -2.08 24.14
CA ILE A 12 11.88 -2.18 22.77
C ILE A 12 12.60 -1.14 21.92
N VAL A 13 13.20 -1.58 20.83
CA VAL A 13 14.00 -0.73 19.95
C VAL A 13 13.50 -0.79 18.51
N VAL A 14 13.70 0.31 17.75
CA VAL A 14 13.48 0.36 16.30
C VAL A 14 14.79 -0.02 15.63
N THR A 15 14.80 -1.14 14.90
CA THR A 15 15.99 -1.67 14.23
C THR A 15 16.06 -1.33 12.74
N GLY A 16 14.94 -0.90 12.17
CA GLY A 16 14.88 -0.51 10.76
C GLY A 16 13.64 0.31 10.44
N TYR A 17 13.75 1.12 9.42
CA TYR A 17 12.67 1.95 8.92
C TYR A 17 12.72 2.03 7.38
N GLY A 18 11.60 2.39 6.77
CA GLY A 18 11.48 2.58 5.33
C GLY A 18 10.42 3.60 5.02
N ALA A 19 10.55 4.28 3.90
CA ALA A 19 9.59 5.29 3.48
C ALA A 19 9.44 5.32 1.95
N ILE A 20 8.21 5.53 1.50
CA ILE A 20 7.88 5.88 0.12
C ILE A 20 6.97 7.09 0.20
N THR A 21 7.46 8.22 -0.24
CA THR A 21 6.81 9.52 -0.08
C THR A 21 6.90 10.36 -1.37
N PRO A 22 6.10 11.42 -1.50
CA PRO A 22 6.26 12.36 -2.61
C PRO A 22 7.61 13.08 -2.66
N LEU A 23 8.38 13.08 -1.58
CA LEU A 23 9.73 13.67 -1.50
C LEU A 23 10.85 12.68 -1.79
N GLY A 24 10.52 11.39 -1.90
CA GLY A 24 11.48 10.34 -2.21
C GLY A 24 10.98 8.96 -1.82
N HIS A 25 11.59 7.93 -2.39
CA HIS A 25 11.21 6.54 -2.22
C HIS A 25 12.13 5.79 -1.24
N ASP A 26 12.88 6.51 -0.45
CA ASP A 26 13.67 6.02 0.68
C ASP A 26 13.79 7.10 1.76
N VAL A 27 14.26 6.70 2.94
CA VAL A 27 14.35 7.60 4.10
C VAL A 27 15.48 8.62 3.96
N GLU A 28 16.56 8.29 3.28
CA GLU A 28 17.68 9.22 3.10
C GLU A 28 17.26 10.39 2.21
N ARG A 29 16.59 10.12 1.10
CA ARG A 29 16.06 11.17 0.21
C ARG A 29 15.01 12.01 0.93
N LEU A 30 14.07 11.37 1.65
CA LEU A 30 13.07 12.08 2.44
C LEU A 30 13.73 13.01 3.47
N TYR A 31 14.71 12.51 4.22
CA TYR A 31 15.39 13.27 5.25
C TYR A 31 16.13 14.49 4.67
N ASN A 32 16.87 14.29 3.58
CA ASN A 32 17.59 15.37 2.91
C ASN A 32 16.64 16.43 2.34
N ALA A 33 15.50 16.01 1.75
CA ALA A 33 14.48 16.93 1.25
C ALA A 33 13.90 17.79 2.39
N LEU A 34 13.62 17.18 3.54
CA LEU A 34 13.12 17.90 4.71
C LEU A 34 14.15 18.89 5.26
N LEU A 35 15.43 18.52 5.34
CA LEU A 35 16.51 19.42 5.76
C LEU A 35 16.65 20.63 4.83
N ASN A 36 16.43 20.42 3.55
CA ASN A 36 16.50 21.47 2.52
C ASN A 36 15.22 22.34 2.47
N GLY A 37 14.17 22.02 3.27
CA GLY A 37 12.89 22.71 3.20
C GLY A 37 12.13 22.43 1.90
N GLU A 38 12.39 21.32 1.21
CA GLU A 38 11.68 20.94 -0.01
C GLU A 38 10.22 20.59 0.28
N SER A 39 9.32 20.96 -0.63
CA SER A 39 7.91 20.59 -0.58
C SER A 39 7.50 19.92 -1.88
N ALA A 40 6.82 18.78 -1.77
CA ALA A 40 6.22 18.10 -2.92
C ALA A 40 4.79 18.58 -3.22
N VAL A 41 4.24 19.49 -2.42
CA VAL A 41 2.91 20.03 -2.63
C VAL A 41 2.90 20.96 -3.84
N ARG A 42 2.06 20.65 -4.82
CA ARG A 42 1.91 21.43 -6.05
C ARG A 42 0.46 21.45 -6.51
N LEU A 43 0.18 22.35 -7.43
CA LEU A 43 -1.11 22.37 -8.11
C LEU A 43 -1.18 21.21 -9.10
N VAL A 44 -2.17 20.34 -8.94
CA VAL A 44 -2.37 19.18 -9.79
C VAL A 44 -3.59 19.41 -10.69
N GLU A 45 -3.43 19.06 -11.96
CA GLU A 45 -4.54 19.16 -12.91
C GLU A 45 -5.60 18.08 -12.61
N PRO A 46 -6.88 18.36 -12.93
CA PRO A 46 -7.97 17.43 -12.68
C PRO A 46 -7.77 16.09 -13.40
N VAL A 47 -8.03 15.00 -12.70
CA VAL A 47 -8.02 13.67 -13.28
C VAL A 47 -9.39 13.38 -13.91
N GLY A 48 -9.39 12.98 -15.18
CA GLY A 48 -10.59 12.45 -15.86
C GLY A 48 -11.59 13.47 -16.40
N GLY A 49 -11.30 14.77 -16.37
CA GLY A 49 -12.15 15.79 -17.04
C GLY A 49 -13.54 16.01 -16.43
N VAL A 50 -13.79 15.46 -15.25
CA VAL A 50 -15.11 15.55 -14.57
C VAL A 50 -15.25 16.80 -13.73
N ASP A 51 -14.11 17.36 -13.27
CA ASP A 51 -14.08 18.59 -12.47
C ASP A 51 -12.90 19.47 -12.94
N GLU A 52 -13.17 20.71 -13.28
CA GLU A 52 -12.15 21.67 -13.72
C GLU A 52 -11.34 22.25 -12.54
N ARG A 53 -11.67 21.87 -11.30
CA ARG A 53 -10.97 22.38 -10.11
C ARG A 53 -9.57 21.76 -10.00
N ARG A 54 -8.60 22.63 -9.80
CA ARG A 54 -7.23 22.26 -9.49
C ARG A 54 -7.06 22.07 -8.00
N TRP A 55 -6.26 21.08 -7.62
CA TRP A 55 -6.06 20.71 -6.23
C TRP A 55 -4.58 20.90 -5.84
N MET A 56 -4.35 21.40 -4.63
CA MET A 56 -3.02 21.33 -4.05
C MET A 56 -2.81 19.91 -3.50
N SER A 57 -1.86 19.18 -4.08
CA SER A 57 -1.59 17.80 -3.70
C SER A 57 -0.11 17.47 -3.80
N ALA A 58 0.33 16.48 -3.03
CA ALA A 58 1.65 15.89 -3.12
C ALA A 58 1.51 14.45 -3.62
N CYS A 59 1.87 14.21 -4.87
CA CYS A 59 1.71 12.93 -5.54
C CYS A 59 3.06 12.20 -5.64
N ILE A 60 3.03 10.89 -5.48
CA ILE A 60 4.15 10.00 -5.80
C ILE A 60 4.00 9.59 -7.27
N GLU A 61 4.83 10.13 -8.17
CA GLU A 61 4.64 9.94 -9.62
C GLU A 61 5.49 8.82 -10.21
N ASP A 62 6.73 8.73 -9.80
CA ASP A 62 7.79 7.90 -10.40
C ASP A 62 8.04 6.58 -9.65
N PHE A 63 7.10 6.13 -8.83
CA PHE A 63 7.20 4.85 -8.16
C PHE A 63 6.99 3.68 -9.14
N ASP A 64 8.07 2.92 -9.42
CA ASP A 64 7.98 1.65 -10.14
C ASP A 64 7.90 0.46 -9.16
N PRO A 65 6.76 -0.21 -9.05
CA PRO A 65 6.60 -1.35 -8.15
C PRO A 65 7.55 -2.51 -8.46
N LYS A 66 8.08 -2.62 -9.70
CA LYS A 66 8.99 -3.71 -10.09
C LYS A 66 10.35 -3.61 -9.41
N GLU A 67 10.73 -2.45 -8.91
CA GLU A 67 11.96 -2.24 -8.15
C GLU A 67 11.82 -2.66 -6.68
N HIS A 68 10.59 -2.66 -6.16
CA HIS A 68 10.31 -2.85 -4.75
C HIS A 68 9.62 -4.19 -4.43
N VAL A 69 8.80 -4.72 -5.36
CA VAL A 69 7.95 -5.89 -5.12
C VAL A 69 8.53 -7.14 -5.76
N HIS A 70 8.86 -8.12 -4.92
CA HIS A 70 9.31 -9.43 -5.36
C HIS A 70 8.55 -10.55 -4.62
N PRO A 71 8.11 -11.60 -5.35
CA PRO A 71 8.21 -11.83 -6.79
C PRO A 71 7.26 -10.92 -7.58
N ARG A 72 7.69 -10.45 -8.76
CA ARG A 72 6.93 -9.48 -9.59
C ARG A 72 5.49 -9.92 -9.95
N LYS A 73 5.22 -11.21 -9.95
CA LYS A 73 3.87 -11.74 -10.24
C LYS A 73 2.81 -11.27 -9.24
N THR A 74 3.21 -10.91 -8.01
CA THR A 74 2.28 -10.45 -6.95
C THR A 74 1.76 -9.03 -7.20
N ILE A 75 2.47 -8.23 -8.00
CA ILE A 75 2.05 -6.86 -8.37
C ILE A 75 0.63 -6.86 -8.95
N LYS A 76 0.25 -7.91 -9.69
CA LYS A 76 -1.07 -8.01 -10.34
C LYS A 76 -2.26 -8.04 -9.37
N VAL A 77 -2.01 -8.38 -8.11
CA VAL A 77 -3.03 -8.48 -7.05
C VAL A 77 -2.79 -7.47 -5.91
N MET A 78 -2.01 -6.44 -6.17
CA MET A 78 -1.75 -5.33 -5.27
C MET A 78 -2.21 -4.03 -5.90
N CYS A 79 -3.02 -3.23 -5.20
CA CYS A 79 -3.22 -1.83 -5.58
C CYS A 79 -1.94 -1.02 -5.29
N ARG A 80 -1.90 0.23 -5.71
CA ARG A 80 -0.72 1.10 -5.57
C ARG A 80 -0.33 1.29 -4.11
N GLU A 81 -1.29 1.47 -3.23
CA GLU A 81 -1.09 1.64 -1.78
C GLU A 81 -0.42 0.41 -1.17
N ILE A 82 -0.89 -0.79 -1.53
CA ILE A 82 -0.29 -2.06 -1.08
C ILE A 82 1.13 -2.21 -1.61
N GLN A 83 1.39 -1.84 -2.86
CA GLN A 83 2.73 -1.88 -3.45
C GLN A 83 3.70 -0.95 -2.72
N MET A 84 3.28 0.27 -2.39
CA MET A 84 4.08 1.24 -1.64
C MET A 84 4.31 0.79 -0.19
N ALA A 85 3.26 0.32 0.49
CA ALA A 85 3.36 -0.20 1.86
C ALA A 85 4.32 -1.40 1.94
N PHE A 86 4.22 -2.33 0.99
CA PHE A 86 5.15 -3.45 0.86
C PHE A 86 6.59 -2.97 0.62
N GLY A 87 6.77 -2.02 -0.31
CA GLY A 87 8.10 -1.46 -0.61
C GLY A 87 8.77 -0.83 0.59
N ALA A 88 8.03 0.00 1.35
CA ALA A 88 8.52 0.63 2.58
C ALA A 88 8.84 -0.42 3.66
N ALA A 89 7.97 -1.42 3.86
CA ALA A 89 8.23 -2.50 4.81
C ALA A 89 9.49 -3.30 4.45
N MET A 90 9.71 -3.59 3.17
CA MET A 90 10.92 -4.29 2.72
C MET A 90 12.19 -3.45 2.87
N GLN A 91 12.12 -2.12 2.80
CA GLN A 91 13.24 -1.23 3.17
C GLN A 91 13.58 -1.37 4.65
N ALA A 92 12.56 -1.28 5.52
CA ALA A 92 12.73 -1.45 6.97
C ALA A 92 13.35 -2.82 7.32
N CYS A 93 12.86 -3.89 6.70
CA CYS A 93 13.39 -5.24 6.89
C CYS A 93 14.86 -5.36 6.46
N ARG A 94 15.22 -4.80 5.30
CA ARG A 94 16.62 -4.79 4.85
C ARG A 94 17.54 -4.06 5.82
N MET A 95 17.13 -2.89 6.31
CA MET A 95 17.90 -2.13 7.30
C MET A 95 18.06 -2.88 8.60
N ALA A 96 17.01 -3.58 9.06
CA ALA A 96 17.02 -4.41 10.26
C ALA A 96 17.71 -5.78 10.07
N SER A 97 18.21 -6.09 8.86
CA SER A 97 18.74 -7.41 8.48
C SER A 97 17.74 -8.55 8.66
N ILE A 98 16.45 -8.27 8.50
CA ILE A 98 15.36 -9.25 8.55
C ILE A 98 15.14 -9.81 7.12
N SER A 99 15.27 -11.12 7.00
CA SER A 99 15.02 -11.87 5.76
C SER A 99 14.25 -13.15 6.08
N PRO A 100 13.68 -13.85 5.07
CA PRO A 100 13.03 -15.12 5.29
C PRO A 100 13.93 -16.10 6.05
N GLY A 101 13.47 -16.62 7.18
CA GLY A 101 14.20 -17.56 8.02
C GLY A 101 15.23 -16.93 8.99
N SER A 102 15.42 -15.61 9.01
CA SER A 102 16.32 -14.95 9.98
C SER A 102 15.73 -14.87 11.40
N ILE A 103 14.42 -14.99 11.50
CA ILE A 103 13.68 -15.00 12.77
C ILE A 103 12.75 -16.22 12.74
N GLU A 104 12.54 -16.86 13.88
CA GLU A 104 11.54 -17.92 14.05
C GLU A 104 10.16 -17.41 13.52
N PRO A 105 9.50 -18.11 12.60
CA PRO A 105 8.26 -17.63 11.95
C PRO A 105 7.17 -17.20 12.94
N ASP A 106 6.97 -17.96 14.00
CA ASP A 106 5.93 -17.68 15.01
C ASP A 106 6.26 -16.47 15.91
N ARG A 107 7.50 -15.99 15.87
CA ARG A 107 7.95 -14.79 16.59
C ARG A 107 7.98 -13.53 15.73
N LEU A 108 7.77 -13.66 14.43
CA LEU A 108 7.70 -12.53 13.50
C LEU A 108 6.25 -12.18 13.22
N GLY A 109 5.80 -11.05 13.74
CA GLY A 109 4.47 -10.53 13.52
C GLY A 109 4.45 -9.36 12.53
N THR A 110 3.27 -9.06 12.00
CA THR A 110 3.01 -7.91 11.13
C THR A 110 1.83 -7.11 11.65
N VAL A 111 2.01 -5.81 11.85
CA VAL A 111 0.95 -4.89 12.22
C VAL A 111 0.96 -3.73 11.24
N PHE A 112 -0.16 -3.51 10.59
CA PHE A 112 -0.33 -2.43 9.63
C PHE A 112 -1.47 -1.51 10.07
N SER A 113 -1.39 -0.26 9.67
CA SER A 113 -2.48 0.70 9.77
C SER A 113 -2.70 1.36 8.42
N GLY A 114 -3.94 1.66 8.09
CA GLY A 114 -4.27 2.31 6.85
C GLY A 114 -5.74 2.69 6.78
N GLU A 115 -6.06 3.50 5.81
CA GLU A 115 -7.45 3.81 5.46
C GLU A 115 -8.08 2.66 4.67
N ILE A 116 -9.40 2.70 4.52
CA ILE A 116 -10.11 1.79 3.63
C ILE A 116 -9.63 2.08 2.20
N ILE A 117 -9.10 1.04 1.55
CA ILE A 117 -8.67 1.14 0.17
C ILE A 117 -9.92 1.16 -0.72
N LEU A 118 -10.16 2.27 -1.38
CA LEU A 118 -11.20 2.35 -2.40
C LEU A 118 -10.71 1.63 -3.65
N SER A 119 -11.52 0.71 -4.17
CA SER A 119 -11.24 0.04 -5.45
C SER A 119 -11.04 1.06 -6.55
N ASP A 120 -10.05 0.86 -7.40
CA ASP A 120 -9.90 1.64 -8.62
C ASP A 120 -11.17 1.46 -9.46
N SER A 121 -11.83 2.56 -9.78
CA SER A 121 -13.04 2.53 -10.61
C SER A 121 -12.81 1.89 -11.96
N SER A 122 -11.58 1.88 -12.47
CA SER A 122 -11.20 1.20 -13.72
C SER A 122 -11.42 -0.31 -13.66
N ASP A 123 -11.27 -0.94 -12.49
CA ASP A 123 -11.47 -2.39 -12.32
C ASP A 123 -12.92 -2.82 -12.60
N VAL A 124 -13.89 -1.92 -12.42
CA VAL A 124 -15.33 -2.20 -12.61
C VAL A 124 -16.00 -1.35 -13.70
N ALA A 125 -15.36 -0.29 -14.16
CA ALA A 125 -15.94 0.68 -15.10
C ALA A 125 -16.41 0.02 -16.41
N GLU A 126 -15.69 -0.97 -16.91
CA GLU A 126 -16.06 -1.66 -18.14
C GLU A 126 -17.37 -2.46 -17.94
N VAL A 127 -17.49 -3.14 -16.81
CA VAL A 127 -18.70 -3.91 -16.48
C VAL A 127 -19.90 -2.97 -16.31
N VAL A 128 -19.71 -1.85 -15.61
CA VAL A 128 -20.76 -0.82 -15.47
C VAL A 128 -21.21 -0.31 -16.84
N ARG A 129 -20.28 0.01 -17.75
CA ARG A 129 -20.62 0.44 -19.12
C ARG A 129 -21.40 -0.61 -19.91
N ARG A 130 -21.04 -1.89 -19.78
CA ARG A 130 -21.75 -3.01 -20.44
C ARG A 130 -23.14 -3.26 -19.88
N CYS A 131 -23.36 -2.93 -18.61
CA CYS A 131 -24.67 -3.01 -17.98
C CYS A 131 -25.54 -1.79 -18.23
N ALA A 132 -25.00 -0.71 -18.80
CA ALA A 132 -25.80 0.48 -19.13
C ALA A 132 -26.63 0.26 -20.39
N VAL A 133 -27.96 0.41 -20.29
CA VAL A 133 -28.92 0.33 -21.38
C VAL A 133 -29.70 1.64 -21.38
N ASN A 134 -29.65 2.38 -22.48
CA ASN A 134 -30.33 3.69 -22.64
C ASN A 134 -29.99 4.70 -21.53
N GLY A 135 -28.76 4.63 -20.96
CA GLY A 135 -28.30 5.51 -19.87
C GLY A 135 -28.69 5.07 -18.46
N GLU A 136 -29.40 3.96 -18.33
CA GLU A 136 -29.75 3.37 -17.03
C GLU A 136 -29.01 2.06 -16.80
N MET A 137 -28.78 1.72 -15.54
CA MET A 137 -28.11 0.48 -15.12
C MET A 137 -29.09 -0.70 -15.17
N ASP A 138 -28.82 -1.68 -16.03
CA ASP A 138 -29.54 -2.96 -16.04
C ASP A 138 -28.84 -3.96 -15.11
N HIS A 139 -29.34 -4.07 -13.89
CA HIS A 139 -28.80 -4.97 -12.87
C HIS A 139 -28.90 -6.46 -13.22
N SER A 140 -29.82 -6.85 -14.12
CA SER A 140 -29.97 -8.26 -14.53
C SER A 140 -28.74 -8.76 -15.30
N ARG A 141 -28.02 -7.86 -15.98
CA ARG A 141 -26.81 -8.16 -16.74
C ARG A 141 -25.56 -8.27 -15.89
N TRP A 142 -25.57 -7.68 -14.69
CA TRP A 142 -24.38 -7.53 -13.84
C TRP A 142 -23.67 -8.86 -13.57
N ALA A 143 -24.43 -9.90 -13.22
CA ALA A 143 -23.82 -11.18 -12.84
C ALA A 143 -23.01 -11.80 -13.98
N VAL A 144 -23.52 -11.74 -15.20
CA VAL A 144 -22.84 -12.29 -16.39
C VAL A 144 -21.65 -11.44 -16.77
N GLU A 145 -21.86 -10.13 -16.92
CA GLU A 145 -20.81 -9.19 -17.33
C GLU A 145 -19.67 -9.13 -16.32
N ALA A 146 -19.96 -9.20 -15.02
CA ALA A 146 -18.94 -9.20 -13.97
C ALA A 146 -18.10 -10.49 -14.03
N MET A 147 -18.71 -11.65 -14.16
CA MET A 147 -17.97 -12.93 -14.23
C MET A 147 -17.05 -13.01 -15.45
N GLU A 148 -17.45 -12.41 -16.57
CA GLU A 148 -16.66 -12.44 -17.80
C GLU A 148 -15.55 -11.39 -17.86
N ASN A 149 -15.75 -10.22 -17.24
CA ASN A 149 -14.92 -9.05 -17.46
C ASN A 149 -14.18 -8.54 -16.21
N ILE A 150 -14.49 -9.02 -14.99
CA ILE A 150 -13.73 -8.69 -13.79
C ILE A 150 -12.70 -9.78 -13.54
N HIS A 151 -11.45 -9.36 -13.27
CA HIS A 151 -10.41 -10.32 -12.87
C HIS A 151 -10.83 -11.05 -11.58
N PRO A 152 -10.78 -12.41 -11.53
CA PRO A 152 -11.30 -13.17 -10.37
C PRO A 152 -10.72 -12.77 -9.01
N LEU A 153 -9.48 -12.24 -8.98
CA LEU A 153 -8.79 -11.81 -7.77
C LEU A 153 -8.80 -10.28 -7.56
N TRP A 154 -9.69 -9.55 -8.25
CA TRP A 154 -9.73 -8.09 -8.18
C TRP A 154 -9.93 -7.57 -6.74
N MET A 155 -10.72 -8.28 -5.93
CA MET A 155 -10.95 -7.90 -4.54
C MET A 155 -9.67 -7.85 -3.70
N LEU A 156 -8.66 -8.67 -4.00
CA LEU A 156 -7.40 -8.66 -3.25
C LEU A 156 -6.68 -7.31 -3.33
N LYS A 157 -6.91 -6.55 -4.39
CA LYS A 157 -6.36 -5.20 -4.53
C LYS A 157 -6.95 -4.20 -3.56
N SER A 158 -8.16 -4.47 -3.03
CA SER A 158 -8.93 -3.52 -2.22
C SER A 158 -9.06 -3.91 -0.75
N LEU A 159 -8.52 -5.05 -0.35
CA LEU A 159 -8.56 -5.48 1.04
C LEU A 159 -7.43 -4.82 1.85
N PRO A 160 -7.74 -4.05 2.90
CA PRO A 160 -6.74 -3.28 3.65
C PRO A 160 -5.67 -4.15 4.35
N ASN A 161 -5.99 -5.41 4.67
CA ASN A 161 -5.07 -6.36 5.30
C ASN A 161 -4.04 -6.97 4.31
N MET A 162 -4.18 -6.72 3.02
CA MET A 162 -3.30 -7.37 2.03
C MET A 162 -1.86 -6.88 2.11
N ALA A 163 -1.59 -5.65 2.56
CA ALA A 163 -0.22 -5.21 2.81
C ALA A 163 0.48 -6.10 3.84
N ALA A 164 -0.17 -6.35 5.01
CA ALA A 164 0.32 -7.26 6.04
C ALA A 164 0.47 -8.69 5.51
N CYS A 165 -0.50 -9.18 4.73
CA CYS A 165 -0.46 -10.51 4.15
C CYS A 165 0.74 -10.70 3.20
N HIS A 166 0.98 -9.75 2.29
CA HIS A 166 2.09 -9.86 1.35
C HIS A 166 3.46 -9.81 2.03
N VAL A 167 3.62 -8.96 3.05
CA VAL A 167 4.84 -8.93 3.87
C VAL A 167 5.00 -10.23 4.65
N GLY A 168 3.93 -10.69 5.31
CA GLY A 168 3.93 -11.95 6.06
C GLY A 168 4.30 -13.16 5.19
N ILE A 169 3.72 -13.27 3.99
CA ILE A 169 4.05 -14.35 3.04
C ILE A 169 5.52 -14.26 2.61
N THR A 170 6.02 -13.05 2.34
CA THR A 170 7.39 -12.86 1.85
C THR A 170 8.43 -13.21 2.91
N LEU A 171 8.15 -12.93 4.19
CA LEU A 171 9.07 -13.16 5.31
C LEU A 171 8.82 -14.49 6.04
N ASP A 172 7.80 -15.26 5.67
CA ASP A 172 7.27 -16.41 6.43
C ASP A 172 6.89 -16.03 7.87
N ALA A 173 6.31 -14.82 8.05
CA ALA A 173 5.88 -14.33 9.35
C ALA A 173 4.54 -14.97 9.73
N ARG A 174 4.55 -15.79 10.80
CA ARG A 174 3.40 -16.53 11.31
C ARG A 174 2.98 -16.10 12.72
N GLY A 175 3.66 -15.11 13.28
CA GLY A 175 3.28 -14.48 14.54
C GLY A 175 2.01 -13.62 14.40
N PRO A 176 1.70 -12.79 15.39
CA PRO A 176 0.52 -11.95 15.37
C PRO A 176 0.44 -11.10 14.11
N ASN A 177 -0.70 -11.16 13.43
CA ASN A 177 -0.97 -10.37 12.23
C ASN A 177 -2.24 -9.55 12.46
N ASN A 178 -2.13 -8.23 12.33
CA ASN A 178 -3.26 -7.34 12.53
C ASN A 178 -3.20 -6.16 11.55
N THR A 179 -4.38 -5.71 11.14
CA THR A 179 -4.52 -4.49 10.35
C THR A 179 -5.57 -3.61 11.02
N ILE A 180 -5.18 -2.39 11.34
CA ILE A 180 -6.02 -1.39 11.98
C ILE A 180 -6.45 -0.39 10.91
N THR A 181 -7.75 -0.32 10.65
CA THR A 181 -8.34 0.68 9.75
C THR A 181 -9.05 1.75 10.57
N THR A 182 -8.89 2.99 10.17
CA THR A 182 -9.63 4.13 10.72
C THR A 182 -10.70 4.56 9.71
N GLU A 183 -11.86 4.95 10.22
CA GLU A 183 -12.90 5.62 9.44
C GLU A 183 -12.59 7.10 9.29
#